data_94ecae5d89ca3cebd175fe16c9fa3c6a
#
_entry.id   94ecae5d89ca3cebd175fe16c9fa3c6a
#
_cell.length_a   1.000
_cell.length_b   1.000
_cell.length_c   1.000
_cell.angle_alpha   90.00
_cell.angle_beta   90.00
_cell.angle_gamma   90.00
#
_symmetry.space_group_name_H-M   'P 1'
#
loop_
_entity.id
_entity.type
_entity.pdbx_description
1 polymer ?
#
loop_
_entity_poly.entity_id
_entity_poly.type
_entity_poly.pdbx_seq_one_letter_code
_entity_poly.pdbx_strand_id
1 'polypeptide(L)'
;GILGEMSIDAASVSDPVLIRGDGQVLYTLASVVDDIEMGVTNVVRGSDHVTNTATQIQMITALGGTLPAFAHHSLLTGPQGEPLSKRLGTLALRDLREQGVEPAALLSQMARLGSSDPIELQDDLTAIAENFDLTHFGSAPTKFDVDDLFPLTGRHLQTLEHSALADEIAALGVPAGLSRQFWAVTRENITTRRDLAAWWTLFSQGADPVIETEDADFVAHAMTLLPTGQLDDESWGAWTAEVKAATGRKGRGLFTVSYTHL
;
A
#
# COMPACT_ATOMS: atom_id res chain seq x y z
N GLY A 1 9.33 15.95 -21.82
CA GLY A 1 9.07 14.69 -21.10
C GLY A 1 9.89 14.58 -19.83
N ILE A 2 9.69 13.55 -19.05
CA ILE A 2 10.31 13.35 -17.71
C ILE A 2 11.86 13.37 -17.79
N LEU A 3 12.44 12.80 -18.85
CA LEU A 3 13.90 12.77 -19.06
C LEU A 3 14.44 13.98 -19.85
N GLY A 4 13.60 14.96 -20.18
CA GLY A 4 13.98 16.07 -21.05
C GLY A 4 14.12 15.67 -22.53
N GLU A 5 14.82 16.50 -23.30
CA GLU A 5 15.13 16.21 -24.71
C GLU A 5 16.29 15.21 -24.77
N MET A 6 16.09 14.15 -25.55
CA MET A 6 17.08 13.10 -25.73
C MET A 6 17.44 12.98 -27.20
N SER A 7 18.73 12.87 -27.48
CA SER A 7 19.27 12.61 -28.81
C SER A 7 20.10 11.33 -28.81
N ILE A 8 19.79 10.42 -29.71
CA ILE A 8 20.52 9.17 -29.90
C ILE A 8 21.00 9.12 -31.36
N ASP A 9 22.31 8.97 -31.55
CA ASP A 9 22.86 8.77 -32.87
C ASP A 9 22.46 7.39 -33.40
N ALA A 10 21.67 7.38 -34.49
CA ALA A 10 21.19 6.15 -35.10
C ALA A 10 22.34 5.26 -35.60
N ALA A 11 23.50 5.86 -35.98
CA ALA A 11 24.67 5.09 -36.41
C ALA A 11 25.36 4.33 -35.27
N SER A 12 25.08 4.71 -34.00
CA SER A 12 25.60 4.02 -32.81
C SER A 12 24.74 2.83 -32.36
N VAL A 13 23.55 2.70 -32.93
CA VAL A 13 22.61 1.61 -32.59
C VAL A 13 22.84 0.46 -33.58
N SER A 14 23.05 -0.75 -33.04
CA SER A 14 23.18 -1.95 -33.90
C SER A 14 21.83 -2.33 -34.53
N ASP A 15 21.87 -2.95 -35.68
CA ASP A 15 20.69 -3.45 -36.38
C ASP A 15 19.92 -4.46 -35.48
N PRO A 16 18.63 -4.23 -35.22
CA PRO A 16 17.86 -5.13 -34.40
C PRO A 16 17.51 -6.42 -35.16
N VAL A 17 17.56 -7.55 -34.46
CA VAL A 17 16.94 -8.77 -34.97
C VAL A 17 15.42 -8.62 -34.84
N LEU A 18 14.72 -8.64 -35.96
CA LEU A 18 13.24 -8.47 -35.99
C LEU A 18 12.51 -9.81 -36.03
N ILE A 19 13.09 -10.77 -36.79
CA ILE A 19 12.55 -12.13 -36.94
C ILE A 19 13.70 -13.11 -36.74
N ARG A 20 13.50 -14.11 -35.93
CA ARG A 20 14.46 -15.19 -35.72
C ARG A 20 14.52 -16.13 -36.96
N GLY A 21 15.56 -16.94 -37.02
CA GLY A 21 15.73 -17.92 -38.11
C GLY A 21 14.63 -18.99 -38.19
N ASP A 22 13.90 -19.21 -37.10
CA ASP A 22 12.72 -20.09 -37.01
C ASP A 22 11.40 -19.41 -37.42
N GLY A 23 11.45 -18.13 -37.82
CA GLY A 23 10.28 -17.34 -38.19
C GLY A 23 9.58 -16.63 -37.03
N GLN A 24 10.06 -16.76 -35.77
CA GLN A 24 9.47 -16.06 -34.63
C GLN A 24 9.71 -14.55 -34.72
N VAL A 25 8.63 -13.76 -34.74
CA VAL A 25 8.66 -12.30 -34.66
C VAL A 25 9.06 -11.88 -33.25
N LEU A 26 10.01 -10.96 -33.16
CA LEU A 26 10.48 -10.44 -31.87
C LEU A 26 9.70 -9.19 -31.42
N TYR A 27 9.78 -8.91 -30.13
CA TYR A 27 9.08 -7.81 -29.44
C TYR A 27 9.18 -6.49 -30.21
N THR A 28 10.37 -6.11 -30.67
CA THR A 28 10.59 -4.80 -31.29
C THR A 28 9.74 -4.60 -32.55
N LEU A 29 9.60 -5.62 -33.39
CA LEU A 29 8.74 -5.53 -34.58
C LEU A 29 7.26 -5.65 -34.22
N ALA A 30 6.91 -6.63 -33.41
CA ALA A 30 5.52 -6.84 -33.01
C ALA A 30 4.91 -5.58 -32.34
N SER A 31 5.62 -4.99 -31.37
CA SER A 31 5.13 -3.80 -30.67
C SER A 31 4.95 -2.59 -31.60
N VAL A 32 5.85 -2.39 -32.54
CA VAL A 32 5.73 -1.28 -33.50
C VAL A 32 4.55 -1.46 -34.45
N VAL A 33 4.33 -2.67 -34.94
CA VAL A 33 3.19 -2.95 -35.84
C VAL A 33 1.87 -2.78 -35.06
N ASP A 34 1.79 -3.32 -33.88
CA ASP A 34 0.60 -3.18 -33.02
C ASP A 34 0.31 -1.71 -32.67
N ASP A 35 1.34 -0.93 -32.30
CA ASP A 35 1.19 0.50 -31.99
C ASP A 35 0.67 1.29 -33.21
N ILE A 36 1.13 0.99 -34.41
CA ILE A 36 0.65 1.61 -35.66
C ILE A 36 -0.81 1.21 -35.92
N GLU A 37 -1.10 -0.07 -35.90
CA GLU A 37 -2.44 -0.61 -36.21
C GLU A 37 -3.50 -0.14 -35.19
N MET A 38 -3.13 -0.04 -33.93
CA MET A 38 -4.00 0.44 -32.85
C MET A 38 -4.10 1.97 -32.78
N GLY A 39 -3.28 2.69 -33.54
CA GLY A 39 -3.25 4.15 -33.50
C GLY A 39 -2.80 4.72 -32.16
N VAL A 40 -1.79 4.10 -31.52
CA VAL A 40 -1.24 4.55 -30.24
C VAL A 40 -0.65 5.95 -30.37
N THR A 41 -1.09 6.88 -29.55
CA THR A 41 -0.66 8.29 -29.59
C THR A 41 0.39 8.64 -28.54
N ASN A 42 0.43 7.90 -27.44
CA ASN A 42 1.35 8.15 -26.32
C ASN A 42 1.90 6.83 -25.77
N VAL A 43 3.23 6.74 -25.62
CA VAL A 43 3.92 5.62 -24.99
C VAL A 43 4.63 6.11 -23.73
N VAL A 44 4.12 5.70 -22.56
CA VAL A 44 4.72 6.00 -21.25
C VAL A 44 5.25 4.71 -20.66
N ARG A 45 6.56 4.63 -20.38
CA ARG A 45 7.20 3.38 -19.92
C ARG A 45 8.50 3.62 -19.15
N GLY A 46 9.11 2.56 -18.65
CA GLY A 46 10.37 2.64 -17.90
C GLY A 46 11.55 3.15 -18.73
N SER A 47 12.48 3.82 -18.06
CA SER A 47 13.70 4.39 -18.69
C SER A 47 14.66 3.34 -19.24
N ASP A 48 14.52 2.08 -18.90
CA ASP A 48 15.24 0.93 -19.50
C ASP A 48 14.91 0.72 -20.97
N HIS A 49 13.81 1.30 -21.46
CA HIS A 49 13.39 1.24 -22.87
C HIS A 49 13.85 2.45 -23.73
N VAL A 50 14.67 3.34 -23.22
CA VAL A 50 15.11 4.54 -23.97
C VAL A 50 15.80 4.17 -25.29
N THR A 51 16.75 3.23 -25.27
CA THR A 51 17.42 2.75 -26.49
C THR A 51 16.46 2.07 -27.45
N ASN A 52 15.49 1.32 -26.94
CA ASN A 52 14.46 0.69 -27.76
C ASN A 52 13.62 1.73 -28.51
N THR A 53 13.36 2.88 -27.86
CA THR A 53 12.59 3.97 -28.49
C THR A 53 13.26 4.49 -29.75
N ALA A 54 14.59 4.67 -29.77
CA ALA A 54 15.32 5.09 -30.97
C ALA A 54 15.11 4.13 -32.13
N THR A 55 15.22 2.83 -31.87
CA THR A 55 14.98 1.78 -32.90
C THR A 55 13.52 1.78 -33.36
N GLN A 56 12.57 1.89 -32.43
CA GLN A 56 11.14 1.89 -32.75
C GLN A 56 10.73 3.12 -33.58
N ILE A 57 11.27 4.30 -33.27
CA ILE A 57 11.04 5.52 -34.09
C ILE A 57 11.50 5.29 -35.56
N GLN A 58 12.69 4.71 -35.78
CA GLN A 58 13.16 4.38 -37.13
C GLN A 58 12.22 3.41 -37.83
N MET A 59 11.76 2.37 -37.13
CA MET A 59 10.86 1.36 -37.70
C MET A 59 9.48 1.94 -38.02
N ILE A 60 8.87 2.72 -37.10
CA ILE A 60 7.58 3.39 -37.34
C ILE A 60 7.67 4.27 -38.58
N THR A 61 8.77 5.04 -38.69
CA THR A 61 9.02 5.90 -39.85
C THR A 61 9.17 5.08 -41.16
N ALA A 62 9.94 4.00 -41.10
CA ALA A 62 10.15 3.13 -42.28
C ALA A 62 8.86 2.42 -42.73
N LEU A 63 7.97 2.10 -41.81
CA LEU A 63 6.66 1.51 -42.08
C LEU A 63 5.58 2.54 -42.45
N GLY A 64 5.91 3.85 -42.46
CA GLY A 64 4.97 4.92 -42.77
C GLY A 64 3.94 5.21 -41.71
N GLY A 65 4.19 4.76 -40.48
CA GLY A 65 3.31 4.99 -39.34
C GLY A 65 3.44 6.41 -38.76
N THR A 66 2.44 6.81 -37.96
CA THR A 66 2.46 8.07 -37.18
C THR A 66 3.26 7.86 -35.91
N LEU A 67 4.21 8.76 -35.61
CA LEU A 67 5.01 8.66 -34.38
C LEU A 67 4.19 9.05 -33.17
N PRO A 68 4.12 8.20 -32.14
CA PRO A 68 3.56 8.56 -30.85
C PRO A 68 4.47 9.50 -30.06
N ALA A 69 3.93 10.21 -29.10
CA ALA A 69 4.72 10.90 -28.08
C ALA A 69 5.30 9.88 -27.10
N PHE A 70 6.59 10.00 -26.76
CA PHE A 70 7.25 9.11 -25.81
C PHE A 70 7.56 9.82 -24.50
N ALA A 71 7.32 9.12 -23.38
CA ALA A 71 7.77 9.52 -22.06
C ALA A 71 8.38 8.31 -21.33
N HIS A 72 9.49 8.56 -20.60
CA HIS A 72 10.19 7.52 -19.86
C HIS A 72 10.27 7.94 -18.40
N HIS A 73 9.64 7.13 -17.52
CA HIS A 73 9.70 7.33 -16.08
C HIS A 73 10.91 6.60 -15.48
N SER A 74 11.31 7.01 -14.28
CA SER A 74 12.35 6.34 -13.51
C SER A 74 11.97 4.90 -13.17
N LEU A 75 12.99 4.03 -13.03
CA LEU A 75 12.79 2.68 -12.54
C LEU A 75 12.63 2.69 -11.02
N LEU A 76 11.83 1.75 -10.52
CA LEU A 76 11.70 1.50 -9.09
C LEU A 76 12.89 0.66 -8.61
N THR A 77 13.39 1.02 -7.42
CA THR A 77 14.38 0.27 -6.68
C THR A 77 13.83 -0.12 -5.31
N GLY A 78 14.41 -1.11 -4.68
CA GLY A 78 14.11 -1.43 -3.29
C GLY A 78 14.64 -0.36 -2.33
N PRO A 79 14.35 -0.50 -1.01
CA PRO A 79 14.69 0.49 0.00
C PRO A 79 16.19 0.81 0.08
N GLN A 80 17.08 -0.15 -0.22
CA GLN A 80 18.54 0.03 -0.25
C GLN A 80 19.07 0.44 -1.64
N GLY A 81 18.18 0.64 -2.64
CA GLY A 81 18.55 1.01 -4.00
C GLY A 81 18.83 -0.18 -4.92
N GLU A 82 18.60 -1.41 -4.48
CA GLU A 82 18.69 -2.62 -5.26
C GLU A 82 17.55 -2.70 -6.29
N PRO A 83 17.76 -3.36 -7.45
CA PRO A 83 16.70 -3.55 -8.44
C PRO A 83 15.51 -4.33 -7.86
N LEU A 84 14.28 -3.90 -8.16
CA LEU A 84 13.09 -4.69 -7.87
C LEU A 84 13.08 -5.93 -8.76
N SER A 85 13.75 -7.00 -8.34
CA SER A 85 13.82 -8.23 -9.11
C SER A 85 12.72 -9.21 -8.69
N LYS A 86 12.32 -10.09 -9.63
CA LYS A 86 11.38 -11.19 -9.36
C LYS A 86 11.80 -12.13 -8.21
N ARG A 87 13.05 -12.02 -7.74
CA ARG A 87 13.60 -12.80 -6.62
C ARG A 87 13.17 -12.30 -5.24
N LEU A 88 12.69 -11.05 -5.14
CA LEU A 88 12.17 -10.52 -3.87
C LEU A 88 10.78 -11.06 -3.51
N GLY A 89 10.17 -11.88 -4.35
CA GLY A 89 9.03 -12.77 -4.07
C GLY A 89 7.75 -12.11 -3.51
N THR A 90 7.81 -10.81 -3.14
CA THR A 90 6.80 -10.14 -2.32
C THR A 90 6.09 -8.98 -3.02
N LEU A 91 6.40 -8.74 -4.30
CA LEU A 91 5.91 -7.57 -5.04
C LEU A 91 4.85 -7.89 -6.10
N ALA A 92 4.40 -9.14 -6.19
CA ALA A 92 3.26 -9.42 -7.03
C ALA A 92 1.99 -8.84 -6.41
N LEU A 93 1.09 -8.29 -7.24
CA LEU A 93 -0.19 -7.76 -6.76
C LEU A 93 -0.99 -8.78 -5.94
N ARG A 94 -0.82 -10.06 -6.26
CA ARG A 94 -1.42 -11.16 -5.49
C ARG A 94 -0.87 -11.21 -4.07
N ASP A 95 0.45 -11.09 -3.92
CA ASP A 95 1.10 -11.15 -2.61
C ASP A 95 0.72 -9.93 -1.74
N LEU A 96 0.66 -8.74 -2.34
CA LEU A 96 0.18 -7.53 -1.65
C LEU A 96 -1.27 -7.68 -1.18
N ARG A 97 -2.14 -8.26 -2.02
CA ARG A 97 -3.52 -8.59 -1.65
C ARG A 97 -3.57 -9.60 -0.50
N GLU A 98 -2.74 -10.64 -0.58
CA GLU A 98 -2.64 -11.66 0.48
C GLU A 98 -2.11 -11.08 1.79
N GLN A 99 -1.26 -10.06 1.72
CA GLN A 99 -0.80 -9.31 2.90
C GLN A 99 -1.85 -8.33 3.44
N GLY A 100 -2.93 -8.09 2.72
CA GLY A 100 -4.03 -7.22 3.14
C GLY A 100 -3.87 -5.76 2.75
N VAL A 101 -2.98 -5.46 1.81
CA VAL A 101 -2.82 -4.10 1.26
C VAL A 101 -4.09 -3.69 0.49
N GLU A 102 -4.63 -2.53 0.81
CA GLU A 102 -5.78 -1.96 0.10
C GLU A 102 -5.35 -1.40 -1.27
N PRO A 103 -6.15 -1.63 -2.34
CA PRO A 103 -5.85 -1.08 -3.68
C PRO A 103 -5.71 0.44 -3.69
N ALA A 104 -6.53 1.16 -2.92
CA ALA A 104 -6.47 2.61 -2.80
C ALA A 104 -5.11 3.09 -2.26
N ALA A 105 -4.55 2.39 -1.27
CA ALA A 105 -3.23 2.69 -0.71
C ALA A 105 -2.12 2.52 -1.75
N LEU A 106 -2.12 1.40 -2.48
CA LEU A 106 -1.14 1.12 -3.53
C LEU A 106 -1.23 2.16 -4.66
N LEU A 107 -2.43 2.43 -5.17
CA LEU A 107 -2.63 3.38 -6.28
C LEU A 107 -2.24 4.79 -5.88
N SER A 108 -2.59 5.25 -4.68
CA SER A 108 -2.22 6.57 -4.17
C SER A 108 -0.71 6.73 -4.04
N GLN A 109 0.00 5.71 -3.55
CA GLN A 109 1.46 5.72 -3.48
C GLN A 109 2.07 5.72 -4.87
N MET A 110 1.65 4.81 -5.76
CA MET A 110 2.20 4.71 -7.11
C MET A 110 2.00 5.99 -7.92
N ALA A 111 0.90 6.69 -7.74
CA ALA A 111 0.61 7.94 -8.45
C ALA A 111 1.51 9.11 -8.02
N ARG A 112 2.20 9.02 -6.90
CA ARG A 112 3.10 10.06 -6.38
C ARG A 112 4.57 9.63 -6.30
N LEU A 113 4.81 8.34 -6.45
CA LEU A 113 6.15 7.77 -6.31
C LEU A 113 7.08 8.26 -7.42
N GLY A 114 8.14 8.98 -7.03
CA GLY A 114 9.06 9.63 -7.98
C GLY A 114 8.71 11.07 -8.35
N SER A 115 7.63 11.60 -7.78
CA SER A 115 7.28 13.02 -7.85
C SER A 115 7.75 13.78 -6.60
N SER A 116 7.65 15.10 -6.64
CA SER A 116 7.86 15.98 -5.48
C SER A 116 6.59 16.18 -4.66
N ASP A 117 5.47 15.64 -5.10
CA ASP A 117 4.18 15.83 -4.46
C ASP A 117 4.01 14.91 -3.25
N PRO A 118 3.29 15.34 -2.21
CA PRO A 118 2.99 14.48 -1.08
C PRO A 118 2.08 13.31 -1.49
N ILE A 119 2.24 12.17 -0.79
CA ILE A 119 1.35 11.03 -0.96
C ILE A 119 0.05 11.32 -0.21
N GLU A 120 -1.00 11.58 -0.96
CA GLU A 120 -2.35 11.77 -0.46
C GLU A 120 -3.20 10.55 -0.80
N LEU A 121 -3.85 9.98 0.20
CA LEU A 121 -4.75 8.87 0.02
C LEU A 121 -5.98 9.31 -0.78
N GLN A 122 -6.27 8.61 -1.86
CA GLN A 122 -7.43 8.80 -2.72
C GLN A 122 -8.19 7.48 -2.85
N ASP A 123 -9.52 7.56 -2.82
CA ASP A 123 -10.36 6.37 -2.80
C ASP A 123 -10.57 5.76 -4.19
N ASP A 124 -10.41 6.56 -5.25
CA ASP A 124 -10.63 6.12 -6.62
C ASP A 124 -9.62 6.70 -7.64
N LEU A 125 -9.58 6.07 -8.82
CA LEU A 125 -8.69 6.48 -9.92
C LEU A 125 -9.04 7.85 -10.50
N THR A 126 -10.29 8.29 -10.43
CA THR A 126 -10.71 9.59 -10.96
C THR A 126 -10.08 10.71 -10.14
N ALA A 127 -10.19 10.62 -8.81
CA ALA A 127 -9.57 11.57 -7.90
C ALA A 127 -8.03 11.59 -8.02
N ILE A 128 -7.41 10.43 -8.25
CA ILE A 128 -5.97 10.34 -8.52
C ILE A 128 -5.62 11.05 -9.83
N ALA A 129 -6.39 10.81 -10.90
CA ALA A 129 -6.13 11.36 -12.24
C ALA A 129 -6.30 12.89 -12.30
N GLU A 130 -7.26 13.45 -11.58
CA GLU A 130 -7.50 14.90 -11.52
C GLU A 130 -6.30 15.68 -10.98
N ASN A 131 -5.52 15.06 -10.11
CA ASN A 131 -4.35 15.68 -9.48
C ASN A 131 -3.01 15.11 -10.00
N PHE A 132 -3.02 14.34 -11.09
CA PHE A 132 -1.84 13.71 -11.64
C PHE A 132 -1.17 14.59 -12.71
N ASP A 133 0.10 14.97 -12.49
CA ASP A 133 0.89 15.73 -13.46
C ASP A 133 2.26 15.07 -13.69
N LEU A 134 2.47 14.57 -14.92
CA LEU A 134 3.73 13.95 -15.33
C LEU A 134 4.94 14.89 -15.24
N THR A 135 4.74 16.19 -15.22
CA THR A 135 5.84 17.18 -15.13
C THR A 135 6.47 17.25 -13.74
N HIS A 136 5.78 16.74 -12.72
CA HIS A 136 6.29 16.68 -11.35
C HIS A 136 7.23 15.49 -11.09
N PHE A 137 7.35 14.57 -12.05
CA PHE A 137 8.17 13.36 -11.90
C PHE A 137 9.62 13.61 -12.28
N GLY A 138 10.54 13.11 -11.42
CA GLY A 138 11.98 13.17 -11.65
C GLY A 138 12.51 11.97 -12.44
N SER A 139 13.77 12.09 -12.91
CA SER A 139 14.47 11.03 -13.65
C SER A 139 15.29 10.11 -12.73
N ALA A 140 15.48 10.47 -11.47
CA ALA A 140 16.24 9.66 -10.51
C ALA A 140 15.49 8.35 -10.16
N PRO A 141 16.20 7.22 -9.97
CA PRO A 141 15.59 5.99 -9.48
C PRO A 141 14.81 6.24 -8.18
N THR A 142 13.62 5.66 -8.13
CA THR A 142 12.68 5.90 -7.03
C THR A 142 12.63 4.68 -6.13
N LYS A 143 12.79 4.89 -4.83
CA LYS A 143 12.70 3.81 -3.84
C LYS A 143 11.24 3.46 -3.60
N PHE A 144 10.95 2.18 -3.58
CA PHE A 144 9.65 1.62 -3.22
C PHE A 144 9.85 0.66 -2.06
N ASP A 145 9.14 0.93 -0.97
CA ASP A 145 9.07 0.06 0.19
C ASP A 145 7.62 -0.42 0.38
N VAL A 146 7.44 -1.73 0.50
CA VAL A 146 6.14 -2.33 0.76
C VAL A 146 5.60 -1.92 2.13
N ASP A 147 6.49 -1.72 3.10
CA ASP A 147 6.11 -1.35 4.46
C ASP A 147 5.41 0.02 4.52
N ASP A 148 5.68 0.91 3.57
CA ASP A 148 5.00 2.21 3.44
C ASP A 148 3.51 2.08 3.07
N LEU A 149 3.09 0.94 2.51
CA LEU A 149 1.70 0.69 2.13
C LEU A 149 0.77 0.42 3.33
N PHE A 150 1.30 -0.13 4.41
CA PHE A 150 0.48 -0.51 5.57
C PHE A 150 -0.11 0.68 6.32
N PRO A 151 0.63 1.77 6.61
CA PRO A 151 0.04 2.98 7.18
C PRO A 151 -1.03 3.62 6.27
N LEU A 152 -0.84 3.56 4.95
CA LEU A 152 -1.83 4.05 3.98
C LEU A 152 -3.08 3.16 3.98
N THR A 153 -2.89 1.84 4.04
CA THR A 153 -3.97 0.84 4.14
C THR A 153 -4.80 1.08 5.40
N GLY A 154 -4.16 1.21 6.57
CA GLY A 154 -4.87 1.51 7.82
C GLY A 154 -5.68 2.79 7.74
N ARG A 155 -5.09 3.88 7.21
CA ARG A 155 -5.83 5.14 6.99
C ARG A 155 -7.02 4.98 6.04
N HIS A 156 -6.88 4.20 4.96
CA HIS A 156 -8.00 3.92 4.07
C HIS A 156 -9.13 3.18 4.80
N LEU A 157 -8.79 2.13 5.55
CA LEU A 157 -9.77 1.37 6.32
C LEU A 157 -10.54 2.26 7.31
N GLN A 158 -9.88 3.21 7.96
CA GLN A 158 -10.49 4.15 8.89
C GLN A 158 -11.55 5.05 8.22
N THR A 159 -11.46 5.31 6.92
CA THR A 159 -12.45 6.09 6.17
C THR A 159 -13.69 5.28 5.79
N LEU A 160 -13.60 3.95 5.80
CA LEU A 160 -14.68 3.09 5.32
C LEU A 160 -15.87 3.07 6.27
N GLU A 161 -17.05 3.14 5.69
CA GLU A 161 -18.30 2.90 6.41
C GLU A 161 -18.46 1.42 6.74
N HIS A 162 -19.17 1.13 7.84
CA HIS A 162 -19.44 -0.25 8.26
C HIS A 162 -20.01 -1.13 7.13
N SER A 163 -20.83 -0.56 6.25
CA SER A 163 -21.45 -1.29 5.13
C SER A 163 -20.43 -1.90 4.16
N ALA A 164 -19.23 -1.32 4.07
CA ALA A 164 -18.16 -1.83 3.19
C ALA A 164 -17.52 -3.12 3.72
N LEU A 165 -17.67 -3.41 5.03
CA LEU A 165 -17.06 -4.58 5.68
C LEU A 165 -18.12 -5.49 6.36
N ALA A 166 -19.41 -5.19 6.21
CA ALA A 166 -20.48 -5.89 6.92
C ALA A 166 -20.45 -7.41 6.69
N ASP A 167 -20.23 -7.83 5.43
CA ASP A 167 -20.19 -9.24 5.07
C ASP A 167 -18.92 -9.93 5.62
N GLU A 168 -17.78 -9.25 5.60
CA GLU A 168 -16.54 -9.76 6.18
C GLU A 168 -16.66 -9.93 7.70
N ILE A 169 -17.20 -8.93 8.38
CA ILE A 169 -17.46 -8.98 9.82
C ILE A 169 -18.44 -10.10 10.17
N ALA A 170 -19.51 -10.27 9.38
CA ALA A 170 -20.45 -11.37 9.57
C ALA A 170 -19.80 -12.75 9.35
N ALA A 171 -18.89 -12.88 8.37
CA ALA A 171 -18.15 -14.11 8.11
C ALA A 171 -17.22 -14.52 9.26
N LEU A 172 -16.78 -13.57 10.10
CA LEU A 172 -16.02 -13.83 11.34
C LEU A 172 -16.90 -14.38 12.47
N GLY A 173 -18.23 -14.40 12.31
CA GLY A 173 -19.18 -14.83 13.31
C GLY A 173 -19.57 -13.72 14.31
N VAL A 174 -19.30 -12.45 14.02
CA VAL A 174 -19.76 -11.33 14.81
C VAL A 174 -21.29 -11.24 14.75
N PRO A 175 -22.01 -11.25 15.90
CA PRO A 175 -23.46 -11.10 15.91
C PRO A 175 -23.92 -9.80 15.21
N ALA A 176 -24.99 -9.86 14.42
CA ALA A 176 -25.49 -8.70 13.68
C ALA A 176 -25.74 -7.46 14.55
N GLY A 177 -26.22 -7.67 15.78
CA GLY A 177 -26.46 -6.59 16.75
C GLY A 177 -25.19 -5.89 17.26
N LEU A 178 -24.03 -6.55 17.15
CA LEU A 178 -22.73 -6.01 17.58
C LEU A 178 -21.85 -5.52 16.42
N SER A 179 -22.21 -5.87 15.18
CA SER A 179 -21.35 -5.65 14.00
C SER A 179 -20.92 -4.18 13.83
N ARG A 180 -21.85 -3.23 13.98
CA ARG A 180 -21.53 -1.78 13.88
C ARG A 180 -20.64 -1.30 15.03
N GLN A 181 -20.91 -1.75 16.24
CA GLN A 181 -20.10 -1.39 17.42
C GLN A 181 -18.71 -2.00 17.31
N PHE A 182 -18.61 -3.27 16.90
CA PHE A 182 -17.33 -3.93 16.63
C PHE A 182 -16.49 -3.13 15.64
N TRP A 183 -17.06 -2.73 14.52
CA TRP A 183 -16.36 -1.88 13.55
C TRP A 183 -15.92 -0.55 14.16
N ALA A 184 -16.79 0.13 14.86
CA ALA A 184 -16.51 1.44 15.45
C ALA A 184 -15.33 1.43 16.42
N VAL A 185 -15.16 0.34 17.20
CA VAL A 185 -14.07 0.25 18.19
C VAL A 185 -12.77 -0.33 17.61
N THR A 186 -12.84 -1.08 16.49
CA THR A 186 -11.65 -1.73 15.91
C THR A 186 -11.00 -0.92 14.81
N ARG A 187 -11.76 -0.12 14.05
CA ARG A 187 -11.27 0.53 12.83
C ARG A 187 -10.02 1.41 13.01
N GLU A 188 -9.84 2.02 14.18
CA GLU A 188 -8.68 2.87 14.46
C GLU A 188 -7.46 2.07 14.93
N ASN A 189 -7.64 0.78 15.21
CA ASN A 189 -6.62 -0.11 15.75
C ASN A 189 -6.21 -1.23 14.80
N ILE A 190 -6.62 -1.17 13.54
CA ILE A 190 -6.27 -2.14 12.51
C ILE A 190 -5.38 -1.50 11.45
N THR A 191 -4.47 -2.29 10.93
CA THR A 191 -3.63 -1.93 9.81
C THR A 191 -4.14 -2.58 8.52
N THR A 192 -4.70 -3.77 8.64
CA THR A 192 -5.29 -4.54 7.53
C THR A 192 -6.63 -5.13 7.94
N ARG A 193 -7.47 -5.52 6.96
CA ARG A 193 -8.74 -6.24 7.24
C ARG A 193 -8.52 -7.55 7.99
N ARG A 194 -7.34 -8.16 7.85
CA ARG A 194 -6.99 -9.42 8.52
C ARG A 194 -6.97 -9.29 10.05
N ASP A 195 -6.68 -8.10 10.55
CA ASP A 195 -6.61 -7.82 11.98
C ASP A 195 -7.97 -7.96 12.67
N LEU A 196 -9.07 -7.83 11.90
CA LEU A 196 -10.43 -8.01 12.42
C LEU A 196 -10.65 -9.38 13.05
N ALA A 197 -10.05 -10.43 12.51
CA ALA A 197 -10.17 -11.79 13.05
C ALA A 197 -9.52 -11.90 14.44
N ALA A 198 -8.35 -11.29 14.63
CA ALA A 198 -7.65 -11.26 15.90
C ALA A 198 -8.45 -10.46 16.94
N TRP A 199 -8.98 -9.30 16.55
CA TRP A 199 -9.86 -8.49 17.40
C TRP A 199 -11.13 -9.23 17.79
N TRP A 200 -11.77 -9.95 16.85
CA TRP A 200 -12.97 -10.73 17.19
C TRP A 200 -12.65 -11.89 18.15
N THR A 201 -11.52 -12.55 17.95
CA THR A 201 -11.06 -13.58 18.90
C THR A 201 -10.87 -13.00 20.28
N LEU A 202 -10.21 -11.84 20.40
CA LEU A 202 -10.03 -11.15 21.68
C LEU A 202 -11.35 -10.82 22.35
N PHE A 203 -12.32 -10.26 21.63
CA PHE A 203 -13.61 -9.87 22.22
C PHE A 203 -14.51 -11.05 22.55
N SER A 204 -14.43 -12.15 21.82
CA SER A 204 -15.31 -13.30 22.02
C SER A 204 -14.77 -14.35 22.99
N GLN A 205 -13.43 -14.46 23.09
CA GLN A 205 -12.78 -15.50 23.89
C GLN A 205 -11.92 -14.95 25.03
N GLY A 206 -11.65 -13.65 25.01
CA GLY A 206 -10.68 -13.02 25.91
C GLY A 206 -9.24 -13.23 25.45
N ALA A 207 -8.30 -12.78 26.26
CA ALA A 207 -6.87 -12.99 26.07
C ALA A 207 -6.30 -13.75 27.29
N ASP A 208 -5.24 -14.54 27.06
CA ASP A 208 -4.41 -15.05 28.13
C ASP A 208 -3.32 -13.99 28.41
N PRO A 209 -3.47 -13.18 29.48
CA PRO A 209 -2.52 -12.11 29.74
C PRO A 209 -1.18 -12.68 30.20
N VAL A 210 -0.08 -12.22 29.60
CA VAL A 210 1.26 -12.48 30.08
C VAL A 210 1.61 -11.40 31.11
N ILE A 211 1.50 -11.74 32.39
CA ILE A 211 1.78 -10.81 33.50
C ILE A 211 3.20 -11.04 34.00
N GLU A 212 4.05 -10.01 33.92
CA GLU A 212 5.38 -10.06 34.52
C GLU A 212 5.26 -10.21 36.04
N THR A 213 6.16 -11.01 36.62
CA THR A 213 6.10 -11.33 38.06
C THR A 213 6.12 -10.08 38.94
N GLU A 214 6.83 -9.03 38.51
CA GLU A 214 6.95 -7.75 39.24
C GLU A 214 5.65 -6.91 39.20
N ASP A 215 4.78 -7.18 38.23
CA ASP A 215 3.50 -6.48 38.06
C ASP A 215 2.29 -7.28 38.53
N ALA A 216 2.48 -8.53 38.98
CA ALA A 216 1.38 -9.41 39.38
C ALA A 216 0.50 -8.81 40.50
N ASP A 217 1.13 -8.28 41.55
CA ASP A 217 0.42 -7.68 42.68
C ASP A 217 -0.32 -6.40 42.24
N PHE A 218 0.30 -5.60 41.36
CA PHE A 218 -0.35 -4.41 40.80
C PHE A 218 -1.58 -4.78 39.98
N VAL A 219 -1.46 -5.73 39.08
CA VAL A 219 -2.57 -6.18 38.21
C VAL A 219 -3.71 -6.75 39.10
N ALA A 220 -3.38 -7.61 40.04
CA ALA A 220 -4.37 -8.17 40.95
C ALA A 220 -5.13 -7.07 41.72
N HIS A 221 -4.42 -6.05 42.21
CA HIS A 221 -5.06 -4.92 42.90
C HIS A 221 -5.89 -4.06 41.93
N ALA A 222 -5.38 -3.74 40.74
CA ALA A 222 -6.11 -2.96 39.74
C ALA A 222 -7.42 -3.63 39.31
N MET A 223 -7.42 -4.95 39.19
CA MET A 223 -8.65 -5.73 38.91
C MET A 223 -9.71 -5.62 40.00
N THR A 224 -9.32 -5.46 41.27
CA THR A 224 -10.31 -5.25 42.36
C THR A 224 -11.02 -3.91 42.28
N LEU A 225 -10.43 -2.96 41.58
CA LEU A 225 -10.99 -1.61 41.37
C LEU A 225 -11.78 -1.49 40.06
N LEU A 226 -11.88 -2.56 39.27
CA LEU A 226 -12.64 -2.54 38.03
C LEU A 226 -14.13 -2.33 38.31
N PRO A 227 -14.81 -1.37 37.64
CA PRO A 227 -16.24 -1.15 37.84
C PRO A 227 -17.05 -2.43 37.62
N THR A 228 -18.02 -2.69 38.50
CA THR A 228 -18.94 -3.82 38.37
C THR A 228 -20.15 -3.39 37.55
N GLY A 229 -20.49 -4.13 36.49
CA GLY A 229 -21.67 -3.87 35.67
C GLY A 229 -21.32 -3.69 34.21
N GLN A 230 -22.19 -3.02 33.46
CA GLN A 230 -21.95 -2.73 32.05
C GLN A 230 -20.93 -1.59 31.94
N LEU A 231 -19.83 -1.84 31.26
CA LEU A 231 -18.81 -0.84 30.96
C LEU A 231 -19.28 0.04 29.81
N ASP A 232 -18.91 1.33 29.86
CA ASP A 232 -19.19 2.35 28.85
C ASP A 232 -17.91 3.17 28.50
N ASP A 233 -18.05 4.20 27.68
CA ASP A 233 -16.93 5.03 27.21
C ASP A 233 -16.20 5.79 28.34
N GLU A 234 -16.86 6.01 29.48
CA GLU A 234 -16.28 6.69 30.64
C GLU A 234 -15.59 5.72 31.62
N SER A 235 -15.93 4.45 31.56
CA SER A 235 -15.47 3.41 32.51
C SER A 235 -13.96 3.27 32.55
N TRP A 236 -13.28 3.34 31.41
CA TRP A 236 -11.82 3.29 31.33
C TRP A 236 -11.16 4.47 32.06
N GLY A 237 -11.66 5.68 31.81
CA GLY A 237 -11.16 6.90 32.47
C GLY A 237 -11.33 6.87 33.98
N ALA A 238 -12.53 6.47 34.45
CA ALA A 238 -12.85 6.34 35.85
C ALA A 238 -11.97 5.30 36.54
N TRP A 239 -11.88 4.09 35.96
CA TRP A 239 -11.06 3.01 36.52
C TRP A 239 -9.57 3.37 36.60
N THR A 240 -8.97 3.91 35.50
CA THR A 240 -7.56 4.31 35.52
C THR A 240 -7.27 5.44 36.49
N ALA A 241 -8.20 6.36 36.71
CA ALA A 241 -8.08 7.40 37.75
C ALA A 241 -8.06 6.79 39.16
N GLU A 242 -8.92 5.81 39.44
CA GLU A 242 -8.98 5.11 40.71
C GLU A 242 -7.73 4.27 40.98
N VAL A 243 -7.27 3.50 39.98
CA VAL A 243 -6.02 2.73 40.04
C VAL A 243 -4.83 3.65 40.32
N LYS A 244 -4.76 4.80 39.63
CA LYS A 244 -3.72 5.81 39.86
C LYS A 244 -3.74 6.35 41.28
N ALA A 245 -4.93 6.64 41.82
CA ALA A 245 -5.09 7.14 43.20
C ALA A 245 -4.67 6.08 44.23
N ALA A 246 -5.06 4.83 44.01
CA ALA A 246 -4.78 3.72 44.94
C ALA A 246 -3.31 3.26 44.92
N THR A 247 -2.65 3.26 43.73
CA THR A 247 -1.30 2.68 43.59
C THR A 247 -0.19 3.71 43.47
N GLY A 248 -0.51 4.97 43.20
CA GLY A 248 0.47 6.02 42.91
C GLY A 248 1.19 5.90 41.59
N ARG A 249 0.96 4.83 40.78
CA ARG A 249 1.57 4.67 39.45
C ARG A 249 1.06 5.74 38.48
N LYS A 250 1.90 6.21 37.57
CA LYS A 250 1.61 7.28 36.60
C LYS A 250 2.26 6.98 35.26
N GLY A 251 1.74 7.61 34.20
CA GLY A 251 2.33 7.58 32.85
C GLY A 251 2.59 6.16 32.39
N ARG A 252 3.78 5.90 31.84
CA ARG A 252 4.14 4.60 31.28
C ARG A 252 3.97 3.43 32.25
N GLY A 253 4.34 3.61 33.53
CA GLY A 253 4.23 2.54 34.54
C GLY A 253 2.78 2.14 34.89
N LEU A 254 1.79 3.00 34.61
CA LEU A 254 0.38 2.67 34.71
C LEU A 254 -0.16 2.11 33.39
N PHE A 255 0.00 2.87 32.29
CA PHE A 255 -0.69 2.55 31.04
C PHE A 255 -0.06 1.39 30.28
N THR A 256 1.27 1.21 30.26
CA THR A 256 1.88 0.07 29.58
C THR A 256 1.38 -1.24 30.17
N VAL A 257 1.37 -1.35 31.49
CA VAL A 257 0.91 -2.56 32.18
C VAL A 257 -0.57 -2.81 31.92
N SER A 258 -1.41 -1.76 31.97
CA SER A 258 -2.84 -1.87 31.70
C SER A 258 -3.15 -2.26 30.25
N TYR A 259 -2.34 -1.82 29.27
CA TYR A 259 -2.53 -2.17 27.87
C TYR A 259 -1.97 -3.55 27.47
N THR A 260 -0.94 -4.03 28.17
CA THR A 260 -0.29 -5.30 27.83
C THR A 260 -0.80 -6.48 28.63
N HIS A 261 -1.45 -6.25 29.76
CA HIS A 261 -1.82 -7.31 30.73
C HIS A 261 -3.31 -7.34 31.11
N LEU A 262 -4.11 -6.38 30.68
CA LEU A 262 -5.55 -6.28 30.95
C LEU A 262 -6.33 -6.09 29.67
#